data_272cd2628dbaa360150d334f048da88d
#
_entry.id   272cd2628dbaa360150d334f048da88d
#
_cell.length_a   1.000
_cell.length_b   1.000
_cell.length_c   1.000
_cell.angle_alpha   90.00
_cell.angle_beta   90.00
_cell.angle_gamma   90.00
#
_symmetry.space_group_name_H-M   'P 1'
#
loop_
_entity.id
_entity.type
_entity.pdbx_description
1 polymer ?
#
loop_
_entity_poly.entity_id
_entity_poly.type
_entity_poly.pdbx_seq_one_letter_code
_entity_poly.pdbx_strand_id
1 'polypeptide(L)'
;MYDFAKKIGGDKVEVINLVPAGTEPHDWEPSTKDLIEMEKSDIFIYNGAGMEQWVDDVLESLDTEELTSVEASKGIKLLKDQDAHEHDHEHNSENDPHVWLDPQNAKYEMNKIKKALIKVDAENKDYYEANYKRYAKECDKLDTLYKEETSKLTKKELVVSHEAFGYLCHAYGLEQMGIEGLSADDEPDPKQMSEVIRFAKEHQVKTIFFEELVSPKVAKTIAKETGANAKMLNPLEGLSNKKIKAGEDYFSVMKQNLAAIKEALSE
;
A
#
# COMPACT_ATOMS: atom_id res chain seq x y z
N MET A 1 -5.56 5.71 -0.37
CA MET A 1 -6.50 6.62 -1.09
C MET A 1 -6.83 7.88 -0.30
N TYR A 2 -7.15 7.81 1.00
CA TYR A 2 -7.52 8.97 1.84
C TYR A 2 -6.50 10.13 1.78
N ASP A 3 -5.21 9.85 1.95
CA ASP A 3 -4.15 10.87 1.89
C ASP A 3 -4.09 11.54 0.50
N PHE A 4 -4.22 10.77 -0.57
CA PHE A 4 -4.21 11.29 -1.94
C PHE A 4 -5.43 12.18 -2.22
N ALA A 5 -6.62 11.75 -1.78
CA ALA A 5 -7.84 12.55 -1.91
C ALA A 5 -7.72 13.88 -1.17
N LYS A 6 -7.21 13.86 0.07
CA LYS A 6 -6.96 15.09 0.85
C LYS A 6 -5.92 16.01 0.22
N LYS A 7 -4.86 15.44 -0.34
CA LYS A 7 -3.80 16.22 -1.00
C LYS A 7 -4.30 16.94 -2.26
N ILE A 8 -5.15 16.25 -3.04
CA ILE A 8 -5.68 16.83 -4.28
C ILE A 8 -6.85 17.76 -3.98
N GLY A 9 -7.77 17.34 -3.11
CA GLY A 9 -9.00 18.07 -2.79
C GLY A 9 -8.78 19.28 -1.88
N GLY A 10 -7.80 19.19 -0.96
CA GLY A 10 -7.46 20.25 -0.02
C GLY A 10 -8.64 20.67 0.85
N ASP A 11 -8.91 21.98 0.87
CA ASP A 11 -10.02 22.61 1.63
C ASP A 11 -11.34 22.70 0.84
N LYS A 12 -11.36 22.19 -0.40
CA LYS A 12 -12.54 22.19 -1.27
C LYS A 12 -13.40 20.95 -1.12
N VAL A 13 -12.93 19.95 -0.42
CA VAL A 13 -13.63 18.69 -0.20
C VAL A 13 -13.57 18.25 1.26
N GLU A 14 -14.62 17.59 1.70
CA GLU A 14 -14.58 16.77 2.90
C GLU A 14 -14.24 15.34 2.51
N VAL A 15 -13.21 14.76 3.12
CA VAL A 15 -12.78 13.39 2.85
C VAL A 15 -13.01 12.54 4.08
N ILE A 16 -13.82 11.51 3.92
CA ILE A 16 -14.08 10.50 4.95
C ILE A 16 -13.26 9.27 4.65
N ASN A 17 -12.52 8.76 5.62
CA ASN A 17 -11.86 7.46 5.53
C ASN A 17 -12.77 6.40 6.13
N LEU A 18 -13.24 5.45 5.32
CA LEU A 18 -14.14 4.39 5.78
C LEU A 18 -13.39 3.41 6.69
N VAL A 19 -12.19 2.98 6.29
CA VAL A 19 -11.36 2.09 7.11
C VAL A 19 -10.83 2.87 8.32
N PRO A 20 -11.16 2.47 9.55
CA PRO A 20 -10.69 3.17 10.74
C PRO A 20 -9.15 3.17 10.84
N ALA A 21 -8.58 4.26 11.35
CA ALA A 21 -7.13 4.36 11.53
C ALA A 21 -6.60 3.25 12.44
N GLY A 22 -5.60 2.52 11.97
CA GLY A 22 -5.00 1.39 12.67
C GLY A 22 -5.70 0.05 12.43
N THR A 23 -6.63 -0.02 11.48
CA THR A 23 -7.29 -1.25 11.02
C THR A 23 -6.60 -1.75 9.75
N GLU A 24 -6.40 -3.04 9.68
CA GLU A 24 -5.92 -3.74 8.48
C GLU A 24 -7.00 -3.70 7.39
N PRO A 25 -6.74 -3.20 6.18
CA PRO A 25 -7.77 -3.01 5.17
C PRO A 25 -8.15 -4.27 4.39
N HIS A 26 -7.30 -5.29 4.31
CA HIS A 26 -7.57 -6.50 3.53
C HIS A 26 -8.82 -7.25 4.00
N ASP A 27 -9.05 -7.30 5.33
CA ASP A 27 -10.20 -7.98 5.94
C ASP A 27 -11.30 -7.04 6.39
N TRP A 28 -11.17 -5.75 6.11
CA TRP A 28 -12.18 -4.79 6.51
C TRP A 28 -13.39 -4.83 5.56
N GLU A 29 -14.59 -4.89 6.14
CA GLU A 29 -15.87 -4.78 5.43
C GLU A 29 -16.69 -3.60 5.95
N PRO A 30 -17.46 -2.92 5.06
CA PRO A 30 -18.27 -1.78 5.47
C PRO A 30 -19.48 -2.20 6.29
N SER A 31 -19.74 -1.46 7.37
CA SER A 31 -20.98 -1.57 8.12
C SER A 31 -22.13 -0.88 7.39
N THR A 32 -23.38 -1.14 7.80
CA THR A 32 -24.56 -0.42 7.27
C THR A 32 -24.42 1.11 7.38
N LYS A 33 -23.72 1.60 8.41
CA LYS A 33 -23.47 3.03 8.57
C LYS A 33 -22.53 3.54 7.48
N ASP A 34 -21.50 2.78 7.16
CA ASP A 34 -20.53 3.14 6.12
C ASP A 34 -21.20 3.16 4.74
N LEU A 35 -22.09 2.21 4.46
CA LEU A 35 -22.91 2.21 3.23
C LEU A 35 -23.78 3.45 3.09
N ILE A 36 -24.41 3.89 4.18
CA ILE A 36 -25.21 5.15 4.20
C ILE A 36 -24.32 6.38 3.94
N GLU A 37 -23.10 6.41 4.44
CA GLU A 37 -22.16 7.52 4.17
C GLU A 37 -21.66 7.46 2.71
N MET A 38 -21.46 6.27 2.14
CA MET A 38 -21.13 6.12 0.73
C MET A 38 -22.23 6.64 -0.19
N GLU A 39 -23.50 6.30 0.05
CA GLU A 39 -24.65 6.78 -0.72
C GLU A 39 -24.81 8.30 -0.71
N LYS A 40 -24.36 8.98 0.37
CA LYS A 40 -24.45 10.44 0.50
C LYS A 40 -23.25 11.17 -0.13
N SER A 41 -22.21 10.44 -0.51
CA SER A 41 -21.01 11.05 -1.06
C SER A 41 -21.14 11.30 -2.57
N ASP A 42 -20.48 12.34 -3.05
CA ASP A 42 -20.41 12.66 -4.48
C ASP A 42 -19.43 11.72 -5.20
N ILE A 43 -18.40 11.25 -4.48
CA ILE A 43 -17.34 10.41 -5.03
C ILE A 43 -16.99 9.31 -4.03
N PHE A 44 -16.97 8.07 -4.50
CA PHE A 44 -16.39 6.93 -3.79
C PHE A 44 -15.06 6.54 -4.45
N ILE A 45 -13.97 6.55 -3.67
CA ILE A 45 -12.62 6.24 -4.15
C ILE A 45 -12.11 4.99 -3.44
N TYR A 46 -11.71 4.00 -4.23
CA TYR A 46 -11.11 2.77 -3.74
C TYR A 46 -9.85 2.43 -4.54
N ASN A 47 -9.00 1.56 -4.00
CA ASN A 47 -7.78 1.15 -4.69
C ASN A 47 -8.10 0.27 -5.89
N GLY A 48 -8.89 -0.77 -5.70
CA GLY A 48 -9.09 -1.82 -6.67
C GLY A 48 -7.94 -2.84 -6.68
N ALA A 49 -7.72 -3.50 -7.82
CA ALA A 49 -6.71 -4.55 -7.97
C ALA A 49 -6.85 -5.71 -6.96
N GLY A 50 -8.05 -5.92 -6.40
CA GLY A 50 -8.33 -6.97 -5.42
C GLY A 50 -8.15 -6.57 -3.95
N MET A 51 -7.80 -5.31 -3.64
CA MET A 51 -7.68 -4.83 -2.26
C MET A 51 -9.02 -4.87 -1.52
N GLU A 52 -10.05 -4.28 -2.11
CA GLU A 52 -11.38 -4.20 -1.51
C GLU A 52 -12.33 -5.19 -2.22
N GLN A 53 -12.36 -6.45 -1.76
CA GLN A 53 -13.14 -7.53 -2.39
C GLN A 53 -14.66 -7.30 -2.34
N TRP A 54 -15.13 -6.52 -1.37
CA TRP A 54 -16.54 -6.19 -1.13
C TRP A 54 -17.11 -5.11 -2.06
N VAL A 55 -16.27 -4.39 -2.81
CA VAL A 55 -16.68 -3.18 -3.53
C VAL A 55 -17.70 -3.48 -4.62
N ASP A 56 -17.52 -4.53 -5.42
CA ASP A 56 -18.41 -4.84 -6.53
C ASP A 56 -19.84 -5.14 -6.02
N ASP A 57 -19.97 -6.00 -5.00
CA ASP A 57 -21.27 -6.34 -4.38
C ASP A 57 -21.94 -5.11 -3.76
N VAL A 58 -21.16 -4.24 -3.13
CA VAL A 58 -21.67 -3.00 -2.53
C VAL A 58 -22.16 -2.05 -3.62
N LEU A 59 -21.39 -1.79 -4.67
CA LEU A 59 -21.78 -0.90 -5.76
C LEU A 59 -23.01 -1.41 -6.53
N GLU A 60 -23.21 -2.72 -6.62
CA GLU A 60 -24.44 -3.30 -7.18
C GLU A 60 -25.66 -3.09 -6.28
N SER A 61 -25.47 -2.99 -4.96
CA SER A 61 -26.56 -2.86 -3.97
C SER A 61 -26.96 -1.41 -3.68
N LEU A 62 -26.09 -0.44 -3.94
CA LEU A 62 -26.33 0.97 -3.68
C LEU A 62 -27.05 1.67 -4.84
N ASP A 63 -27.82 2.71 -4.52
CA ASP A 63 -28.28 3.66 -5.54
C ASP A 63 -27.12 4.55 -5.98
N THR A 64 -26.50 4.20 -7.12
CA THR A 64 -25.29 4.84 -7.63
C THR A 64 -25.53 5.84 -8.74
N GLU A 65 -26.79 6.27 -8.99
CA GLU A 65 -27.10 7.19 -10.10
C GLU A 65 -26.31 8.51 -10.00
N GLU A 66 -26.14 9.03 -8.79
CA GLU A 66 -25.40 10.28 -8.54
C GLU A 66 -23.96 10.05 -8.05
N LEU A 67 -23.60 8.84 -7.63
CA LEU A 67 -22.29 8.51 -7.10
C LEU A 67 -21.25 8.32 -8.20
N THR A 68 -20.16 9.07 -8.15
CA THR A 68 -18.99 8.81 -9.01
C THR A 68 -18.04 7.85 -8.33
N SER A 69 -18.01 6.57 -8.76
CA SER A 69 -17.04 5.58 -8.28
C SER A 69 -15.71 5.69 -9.04
N VAL A 70 -14.60 5.56 -8.32
CA VAL A 70 -13.23 5.71 -8.83
C VAL A 70 -12.36 4.57 -8.33
N GLU A 71 -12.10 3.62 -9.21
CA GLU A 71 -11.04 2.62 -9.04
C GLU A 71 -9.70 3.28 -9.38
N ALA A 72 -8.88 3.56 -8.37
CA ALA A 72 -7.67 4.36 -8.52
C ALA A 72 -6.58 3.62 -9.31
N SER A 73 -6.43 2.32 -9.11
CA SER A 73 -5.46 1.46 -9.81
C SER A 73 -5.82 1.15 -11.25
N LYS A 74 -7.09 1.37 -11.67
CA LYS A 74 -7.56 1.00 -13.02
C LYS A 74 -6.73 1.62 -14.13
N GLY A 75 -6.06 0.76 -14.90
CA GLY A 75 -5.17 1.14 -16.01
C GLY A 75 -3.68 1.08 -15.64
N ILE A 76 -3.34 0.79 -14.40
CA ILE A 76 -1.98 0.39 -14.00
C ILE A 76 -1.76 -1.06 -14.47
N LYS A 77 -0.54 -1.37 -14.93
CA LYS A 77 -0.15 -2.75 -15.22
C LYS A 77 0.03 -3.50 -13.91
N LEU A 78 -0.87 -4.42 -13.62
CA LEU A 78 -0.82 -5.18 -12.38
C LEU A 78 0.30 -6.23 -12.40
N LEU A 79 0.98 -6.39 -11.27
CA LEU A 79 1.85 -7.50 -10.97
C LEU A 79 0.97 -8.67 -10.52
N LYS A 80 1.39 -9.88 -10.90
CA LYS A 80 0.72 -11.11 -10.45
C LYS A 80 1.37 -11.59 -9.17
N ASP A 81 0.56 -12.25 -8.35
CA ASP A 81 1.06 -13.07 -7.27
C ASP A 81 2.05 -14.10 -7.83
N GLN A 82 3.28 -14.09 -7.32
CA GLN A 82 4.33 -15.02 -7.77
C GLN A 82 4.19 -16.40 -7.14
N ASP A 83 3.48 -16.49 -6.00
CA ASP A 83 3.28 -17.71 -5.22
C ASP A 83 1.90 -18.36 -5.40
N ALA A 84 1.09 -17.91 -6.37
CA ALA A 84 -0.17 -18.55 -6.74
C ALA A 84 0.04 -19.98 -7.30
N HIS A 85 0.87 -20.79 -6.63
CA HIS A 85 1.09 -22.19 -6.89
C HIS A 85 0.12 -23.06 -6.07
N GLU A 86 -0.93 -23.54 -6.76
CA GLU A 86 -1.68 -24.78 -6.46
C GLU A 86 -2.19 -24.99 -5.02
N HIS A 87 -2.68 -23.96 -4.35
CA HIS A 87 -3.52 -24.19 -3.18
C HIS A 87 -4.94 -23.65 -3.45
N ASP A 88 -5.89 -24.59 -3.51
CA ASP A 88 -7.36 -24.39 -3.61
C ASP A 88 -7.88 -23.62 -2.38
N HIS A 89 -7.63 -22.32 -2.29
CA HIS A 89 -8.30 -21.42 -1.36
C HIS A 89 -9.06 -20.34 -2.13
N GLU A 90 -10.37 -20.28 -1.93
CA GLU A 90 -11.35 -19.46 -2.67
C GLU A 90 -11.18 -17.93 -2.55
N HIS A 91 -10.03 -17.40 -2.08
CA HIS A 91 -9.84 -15.98 -1.77
C HIS A 91 -8.56 -15.35 -2.34
N ASN A 92 -7.84 -16.01 -3.27
CA ASN A 92 -6.62 -15.43 -3.82
C ASN A 92 -6.93 -14.43 -4.95
N SER A 93 -6.72 -13.13 -4.70
CA SER A 93 -6.60 -12.17 -5.79
C SER A 93 -5.37 -12.55 -6.63
N GLU A 94 -5.54 -12.79 -7.91
CA GLU A 94 -4.43 -13.12 -8.83
C GLU A 94 -3.42 -11.98 -8.98
N ASN A 95 -3.69 -10.81 -8.43
CA ASN A 95 -2.92 -9.59 -8.61
C ASN A 95 -2.51 -8.96 -7.27
N ASP A 96 -1.29 -8.44 -7.23
CA ASP A 96 -0.79 -7.63 -6.13
C ASP A 96 -1.54 -6.28 -6.09
N PRO A 97 -2.25 -5.94 -5.00
CA PRO A 97 -3.02 -4.70 -4.91
C PRO A 97 -2.18 -3.48 -4.51
N HIS A 98 -0.94 -3.64 -4.05
CA HIS A 98 -0.13 -2.60 -3.40
C HIS A 98 0.53 -1.63 -4.40
N VAL A 99 -0.23 -1.20 -5.42
CA VAL A 99 0.26 -0.41 -6.56
C VAL A 99 0.89 0.93 -6.15
N TRP A 100 0.40 1.55 -5.06
CA TRP A 100 0.84 2.86 -4.56
C TRP A 100 2.28 2.88 -4.05
N LEU A 101 2.90 1.73 -3.78
CA LEU A 101 4.28 1.65 -3.31
C LEU A 101 5.31 1.96 -4.42
N ASP A 102 4.90 1.99 -5.68
CA ASP A 102 5.64 2.69 -6.73
C ASP A 102 5.17 4.16 -6.79
N PRO A 103 6.04 5.16 -6.53
CA PRO A 103 5.68 6.57 -6.62
C PRO A 103 5.12 7.02 -7.98
N GLN A 104 5.44 6.34 -9.07
CA GLN A 104 4.85 6.66 -10.38
C GLN A 104 3.41 6.14 -10.49
N ASN A 105 3.11 5.00 -9.89
CA ASN A 105 1.73 4.52 -9.76
C ASN A 105 0.92 5.44 -8.82
N ALA A 106 1.46 5.82 -7.67
CA ALA A 106 0.82 6.78 -6.76
C ALA A 106 0.49 8.12 -7.47
N LYS A 107 1.40 8.60 -8.30
CA LYS A 107 1.15 9.78 -9.15
C LYS A 107 0.00 9.55 -10.13
N TYR A 108 -0.08 8.35 -10.72
CA TYR A 108 -1.18 7.97 -11.61
C TYR A 108 -2.53 7.96 -10.87
N GLU A 109 -2.58 7.35 -9.68
CA GLU A 109 -3.76 7.31 -8.82
C GLU A 109 -4.23 8.71 -8.41
N MET A 110 -3.31 9.57 -7.99
CA MET A 110 -3.60 10.98 -7.72
C MET A 110 -4.21 11.70 -8.95
N ASN A 111 -3.76 11.36 -10.16
CA ASN A 111 -4.34 11.93 -11.40
C ASN A 111 -5.77 11.43 -11.65
N LYS A 112 -6.07 10.18 -11.31
CA LYS A 112 -7.43 9.63 -11.40
C LYS A 112 -8.36 10.35 -10.44
N ILE A 113 -7.93 10.51 -9.19
CA ILE A 113 -8.66 11.25 -8.14
C ILE A 113 -8.90 12.71 -8.59
N LYS A 114 -7.88 13.39 -9.08
CA LYS A 114 -8.02 14.75 -9.63
C LYS A 114 -9.10 14.83 -10.71
N LYS A 115 -9.09 13.87 -11.66
CA LYS A 115 -10.09 13.87 -12.76
C LYS A 115 -11.51 13.67 -12.24
N ALA A 116 -11.69 12.83 -11.22
CA ALA A 116 -13.00 12.64 -10.59
C ALA A 116 -13.48 13.90 -9.87
N LEU A 117 -12.60 14.55 -9.09
CA LEU A 117 -12.91 15.81 -8.42
C LEU A 117 -13.32 16.90 -9.43
N ILE A 118 -12.59 17.06 -10.54
CA ILE A 118 -12.94 18.02 -11.60
C ILE A 118 -14.28 17.68 -12.26
N LYS A 119 -14.64 16.40 -12.40
CA LYS A 119 -15.91 15.97 -12.98
C LYS A 119 -17.09 16.40 -12.12
N VAL A 120 -16.97 16.28 -10.80
CA VAL A 120 -18.04 16.57 -9.85
C VAL A 120 -18.06 18.06 -9.46
N ASP A 121 -16.89 18.68 -9.37
CA ASP A 121 -16.72 20.08 -8.97
C ASP A 121 -15.82 20.83 -9.97
N ALA A 122 -16.39 21.14 -11.12
CA ALA A 122 -15.69 21.81 -12.23
C ALA A 122 -15.27 23.25 -11.89
N GLU A 123 -15.93 23.90 -10.94
CA GLU A 123 -15.61 25.27 -10.52
C GLU A 123 -14.24 25.38 -9.86
N ASN A 124 -13.81 24.33 -9.16
CA ASN A 124 -12.52 24.25 -8.49
C ASN A 124 -11.42 23.55 -9.31
N LYS A 125 -11.63 23.37 -10.62
CA LYS A 125 -10.68 22.69 -11.53
C LYS A 125 -9.24 23.15 -11.38
N ASP A 126 -9.01 24.47 -11.47
CA ASP A 126 -7.65 25.03 -11.41
C ASP A 126 -6.96 24.76 -10.09
N TYR A 127 -7.72 24.71 -8.99
CA TYR A 127 -7.24 24.35 -7.67
C TYR A 127 -6.75 22.89 -7.62
N TYR A 128 -7.57 21.95 -8.12
CA TYR A 128 -7.21 20.53 -8.18
C TYR A 128 -6.03 20.25 -9.12
N GLU A 129 -5.96 20.96 -10.25
CA GLU A 129 -4.83 20.87 -11.17
C GLU A 129 -3.53 21.40 -10.54
N ALA A 130 -3.58 22.49 -9.81
CA ALA A 130 -2.43 23.06 -9.11
C ALA A 130 -1.91 22.10 -8.01
N ASN A 131 -2.81 21.54 -7.20
CA ASN A 131 -2.48 20.56 -6.18
C ASN A 131 -1.87 19.30 -6.80
N TYR A 132 -2.50 18.73 -7.83
CA TYR A 132 -1.94 17.59 -8.54
C TYR A 132 -0.54 17.87 -9.08
N LYS A 133 -0.33 19.00 -9.73
CA LYS A 133 0.99 19.40 -10.26
C LYS A 133 2.06 19.49 -9.18
N ARG A 134 1.68 19.95 -7.98
CA ARG A 134 2.57 19.99 -6.81
C ARG A 134 2.95 18.58 -6.37
N TYR A 135 1.96 17.71 -6.12
CA TYR A 135 2.22 16.36 -5.57
C TYR A 135 2.80 15.39 -6.62
N ALA A 136 2.47 15.56 -7.90
CA ALA A 136 3.13 14.83 -8.98
C ALA A 136 4.65 15.08 -9.01
N LYS A 137 5.08 16.32 -8.75
CA LYS A 137 6.52 16.64 -8.61
C LYS A 137 7.14 16.00 -7.37
N GLU A 138 6.40 15.89 -6.27
CA GLU A 138 6.90 15.18 -5.08
C GLU A 138 7.05 13.68 -5.34
N CYS A 139 6.12 13.05 -6.09
CA CYS A 139 6.28 11.68 -6.56
C CYS A 139 7.52 11.51 -7.44
N ASP A 140 7.74 12.41 -8.41
CA ASP A 140 8.93 12.37 -9.28
C ASP A 140 10.24 12.51 -8.50
N LYS A 141 10.28 13.37 -7.47
CA LYS A 141 11.44 13.51 -6.58
C LYS A 141 11.66 12.24 -5.75
N LEU A 142 10.58 11.66 -5.24
CA LEU A 142 10.65 10.44 -4.44
C LEU A 142 11.15 9.28 -5.29
N ASP A 143 10.64 9.11 -6.51
CA ASP A 143 11.10 8.12 -7.48
C ASP A 143 12.59 8.28 -7.81
N THR A 144 13.03 9.51 -8.07
CA THR A 144 14.45 9.82 -8.32
C THR A 144 15.31 9.44 -7.11
N LEU A 145 14.87 9.79 -5.91
CA LEU A 145 15.58 9.48 -4.67
C LEU A 145 15.72 7.98 -4.44
N TYR A 146 14.63 7.22 -4.66
CA TYR A 146 14.68 5.76 -4.58
C TYR A 146 15.67 5.18 -5.58
N LYS A 147 15.61 5.56 -6.86
CA LYS A 147 16.54 5.12 -7.91
C LYS A 147 18.00 5.39 -7.57
N GLU A 148 18.29 6.61 -7.12
CA GLU A 148 19.65 7.02 -6.75
C GLU A 148 20.20 6.23 -5.56
N GLU A 149 19.36 5.97 -4.56
CA GLU A 149 19.83 5.32 -3.34
C GLU A 149 19.89 3.80 -3.49
N THR A 150 18.91 3.17 -4.14
CA THR A 150 18.89 1.70 -4.32
C THR A 150 19.93 1.23 -5.34
N SER A 151 20.30 2.07 -6.32
CA SER A 151 21.37 1.75 -7.27
C SER A 151 22.74 1.56 -6.61
N LYS A 152 22.95 2.13 -5.43
CA LYS A 152 24.20 2.02 -4.65
C LYS A 152 24.26 0.75 -3.80
N LEU A 153 23.14 0.08 -3.63
CA LEU A 153 23.05 -1.09 -2.76
C LEU A 153 23.52 -2.35 -3.53
N THR A 154 24.35 -3.14 -2.88
CA THR A 154 24.86 -4.41 -3.44
C THR A 154 23.96 -5.59 -3.13
N LYS A 155 23.32 -5.57 -1.96
CA LYS A 155 22.28 -6.54 -1.57
C LYS A 155 20.91 -6.03 -2.04
N LYS A 156 20.02 -6.94 -2.37
CA LYS A 156 18.71 -6.62 -2.95
C LYS A 156 17.53 -7.27 -2.23
N GLU A 157 17.81 -8.24 -1.38
CA GLU A 157 16.83 -9.13 -0.77
C GLU A 157 16.24 -8.50 0.48
N LEU A 158 14.92 -8.31 0.48
CA LEU A 158 14.11 -7.86 1.62
C LEU A 158 13.29 -9.05 2.13
N VAL A 159 13.38 -9.34 3.43
CA VAL A 159 12.44 -10.26 4.09
C VAL A 159 11.41 -9.41 4.82
N VAL A 160 10.14 -9.54 4.42
CA VAL A 160 9.01 -8.70 4.83
C VAL A 160 7.91 -9.53 5.48
N SER A 161 7.03 -8.91 6.28
CA SER A 161 5.91 -9.62 6.90
C SER A 161 4.99 -10.23 5.87
N HIS A 162 4.38 -9.43 5.00
CA HIS A 162 3.63 -9.92 3.86
C HIS A 162 4.15 -9.32 2.54
N GLU A 163 3.70 -9.83 1.40
CA GLU A 163 4.25 -9.49 0.07
C GLU A 163 3.73 -8.17 -0.51
N ALA A 164 3.66 -7.14 0.32
CA ALA A 164 3.18 -5.82 -0.09
C ALA A 164 4.12 -5.04 -1.02
N PHE A 165 5.41 -5.33 -0.99
CA PHE A 165 6.42 -4.45 -1.60
C PHE A 165 6.76 -4.80 -3.06
N GLY A 166 5.94 -5.60 -3.74
CA GLY A 166 6.16 -6.06 -5.10
C GLY A 166 6.43 -4.94 -6.10
N TYR A 167 5.58 -3.91 -6.13
CA TYR A 167 5.76 -2.76 -7.03
C TYR A 167 7.00 -1.92 -6.70
N LEU A 168 7.30 -1.72 -5.42
CA LEU A 168 8.50 -1.03 -4.99
C LEU A 168 9.75 -1.81 -5.40
N CYS A 169 9.78 -3.11 -5.16
CA CYS A 169 10.89 -3.98 -5.54
C CYS A 169 11.09 -4.00 -7.06
N HIS A 170 10.00 -4.15 -7.81
CA HIS A 170 10.05 -4.12 -9.28
C HIS A 170 10.59 -2.80 -9.84
N ALA A 171 10.15 -1.66 -9.28
CA ALA A 171 10.56 -0.33 -9.74
C ALA A 171 12.04 -0.03 -9.48
N TYR A 172 12.63 -0.60 -8.41
CA TYR A 172 13.96 -0.23 -7.94
C TYR A 172 14.99 -1.38 -7.93
N GLY A 173 14.66 -2.49 -8.57
CA GLY A 173 15.56 -3.67 -8.70
C GLY A 173 15.90 -4.28 -7.36
N LEU A 174 14.92 -4.37 -6.46
CA LEU A 174 14.96 -5.10 -5.21
C LEU A 174 14.18 -6.41 -5.36
N GLU A 175 14.31 -7.32 -4.42
CA GLU A 175 13.60 -8.60 -4.35
C GLU A 175 12.97 -8.74 -2.98
N GLN A 176 11.70 -9.11 -2.89
CA GLN A 176 11.06 -9.43 -1.63
C GLN A 176 10.91 -10.93 -1.44
N MET A 177 10.94 -11.35 -0.17
CA MET A 177 10.52 -12.66 0.32
C MET A 177 9.53 -12.38 1.45
N GLY A 178 8.26 -12.71 1.25
CA GLY A 178 7.23 -12.61 2.28
C GLY A 178 7.33 -13.71 3.31
N ILE A 179 7.03 -13.40 4.56
CA ILE A 179 6.77 -14.40 5.60
C ILE A 179 5.35 -14.94 5.40
N GLU A 180 4.45 -14.07 4.98
CA GLU A 180 3.06 -14.28 4.62
C GLU A 180 2.87 -13.89 3.14
N GLY A 181 1.77 -14.33 2.51
CA GLY A 181 1.46 -13.99 1.12
C GLY A 181 1.06 -12.53 0.93
N LEU A 182 0.14 -12.26 0.01
CA LEU A 182 -0.35 -10.90 -0.27
C LEU A 182 -1.28 -10.34 0.81
N SER A 183 -1.82 -11.18 1.70
CA SER A 183 -2.62 -10.77 2.87
C SER A 183 -1.81 -10.90 4.14
N ALA A 184 -1.89 -9.91 5.02
CA ALA A 184 -1.14 -9.87 6.28
C ALA A 184 -1.75 -10.74 7.41
N ASP A 185 -2.89 -11.38 7.17
CA ASP A 185 -3.60 -12.20 8.17
C ASP A 185 -3.34 -13.69 8.05
N ASP A 186 -2.60 -14.13 7.04
CA ASP A 186 -2.22 -15.52 6.87
C ASP A 186 -1.09 -15.88 7.83
N GLU A 187 -1.39 -16.65 8.88
CA GLU A 187 -0.32 -17.18 9.74
C GLU A 187 0.54 -18.19 8.93
N PRO A 188 1.87 -17.95 8.80
CA PRO A 188 2.72 -18.83 8.01
C PRO A 188 2.78 -20.23 8.61
N ASP A 189 2.69 -21.23 7.76
CA ASP A 189 2.85 -22.62 8.18
C ASP A 189 4.32 -22.95 8.56
N PRO A 190 4.59 -24.07 9.24
CA PRO A 190 5.95 -24.45 9.63
C PRO A 190 6.92 -24.65 8.45
N LYS A 191 6.41 -25.01 7.27
CA LYS A 191 7.22 -25.17 6.06
C LYS A 191 7.66 -23.81 5.52
N GLN A 192 6.72 -22.89 5.39
CA GLN A 192 6.97 -21.50 4.98
C GLN A 192 7.95 -20.80 5.92
N MET A 193 7.75 -20.93 7.24
CA MET A 193 8.70 -20.45 8.26
C MET A 193 10.12 -20.99 8.03
N SER A 194 10.24 -22.28 7.72
CA SER A 194 11.54 -22.93 7.49
C SER A 194 12.19 -22.43 6.20
N GLU A 195 11.40 -22.17 5.15
CA GLU A 195 11.86 -21.63 3.87
C GLU A 195 12.39 -20.20 4.03
N VAL A 196 11.66 -19.33 4.73
CA VAL A 196 12.09 -17.95 5.02
C VAL A 196 13.37 -17.94 5.87
N ILE A 197 13.46 -18.79 6.90
CA ILE A 197 14.70 -18.90 7.73
C ILE A 197 15.88 -19.38 6.87
N ARG A 198 15.68 -20.35 5.99
CA ARG A 198 16.71 -20.84 5.07
C ARG A 198 17.17 -19.73 4.14
N PHE A 199 16.22 -19.05 3.46
CA PHE A 199 16.49 -17.92 2.57
C PHE A 199 17.29 -16.83 3.28
N ALA A 200 16.85 -16.41 4.48
CA ALA A 200 17.52 -15.37 5.23
C ALA A 200 18.98 -15.74 5.61
N LYS A 201 19.25 -17.03 5.89
CA LYS A 201 20.61 -17.53 6.16
C LYS A 201 21.47 -17.62 4.91
N GLU A 202 20.94 -18.13 3.80
CA GLU A 202 21.64 -18.27 2.52
C GLU A 202 22.05 -16.92 1.94
N HIS A 203 21.14 -15.91 2.01
CA HIS A 203 21.38 -14.56 1.52
C HIS A 203 22.03 -13.64 2.57
N GLN A 204 22.34 -14.15 3.77
CA GLN A 204 22.93 -13.39 4.87
C GLN A 204 22.12 -12.11 5.20
N VAL A 205 20.80 -12.24 5.20
CA VAL A 205 19.87 -11.16 5.52
C VAL A 205 20.12 -10.66 6.94
N LYS A 206 20.28 -9.35 7.13
CA LYS A 206 20.57 -8.72 8.42
C LYS A 206 19.36 -8.10 9.08
N THR A 207 18.27 -7.93 8.32
CA THR A 207 17.05 -7.30 8.81
C THR A 207 15.82 -8.05 8.31
N ILE A 208 14.93 -8.42 9.23
CA ILE A 208 13.58 -8.94 8.97
C ILE A 208 12.62 -7.79 9.23
N PHE A 209 11.81 -7.44 8.25
CA PHE A 209 10.88 -6.34 8.37
C PHE A 209 9.53 -6.80 8.93
N PHE A 210 8.97 -5.99 9.82
CA PHE A 210 7.60 -6.11 10.32
C PHE A 210 6.83 -4.81 10.05
N GLU A 211 5.53 -4.86 10.20
CA GLU A 211 4.62 -3.78 9.85
C GLU A 211 3.96 -3.12 11.06
N GLU A 212 3.27 -1.99 10.83
CA GLU A 212 2.66 -1.22 11.90
C GLU A 212 1.35 -1.83 12.40
N LEU A 213 0.54 -2.37 11.48
CA LEU A 213 -0.84 -2.78 11.76
C LEU A 213 -0.96 -4.25 12.19
N VAL A 214 0.04 -5.06 11.91
CA VAL A 214 0.06 -6.49 12.24
C VAL A 214 1.02 -6.82 13.39
N SER A 215 0.87 -8.00 13.99
CA SER A 215 1.69 -8.44 15.11
C SER A 215 3.14 -8.71 14.67
N PRO A 216 4.16 -8.07 15.26
CA PRO A 216 5.56 -8.30 14.89
C PRO A 216 6.12 -9.62 15.44
N LYS A 217 5.29 -10.52 15.97
CA LYS A 217 5.75 -11.72 16.70
C LYS A 217 6.49 -12.71 15.80
N VAL A 218 5.94 -12.97 14.62
CA VAL A 218 6.52 -13.92 13.66
C VAL A 218 7.84 -13.38 13.12
N ALA A 219 7.86 -12.15 12.61
CA ALA A 219 9.07 -11.50 12.12
C ALA A 219 10.19 -11.44 13.18
N LYS A 220 9.86 -11.15 14.43
CA LYS A 220 10.83 -11.19 15.56
C LYS A 220 11.33 -12.59 15.86
N THR A 221 10.51 -13.61 15.69
CA THR A 221 10.94 -15.00 15.89
C THR A 221 11.94 -15.40 14.80
N ILE A 222 11.66 -15.11 13.54
CA ILE A 222 12.57 -15.35 12.41
C ILE A 222 13.87 -14.57 12.58
N ALA A 223 13.80 -13.30 12.96
CA ALA A 223 14.97 -12.47 13.22
C ALA A 223 15.88 -13.10 14.29
N LYS A 224 15.28 -13.60 15.40
CA LYS A 224 16.04 -14.30 16.47
C LYS A 224 16.70 -15.59 15.97
N GLU A 225 16.01 -16.41 15.18
CA GLU A 225 16.53 -17.68 14.67
C GLU A 225 17.62 -17.49 13.60
N THR A 226 17.63 -16.36 12.92
CA THR A 226 18.62 -16.03 11.87
C THR A 226 19.77 -15.15 12.40
N GLY A 227 19.62 -14.57 13.59
CA GLY A 227 20.57 -13.58 14.12
C GLY A 227 20.43 -12.20 13.46
N ALA A 228 19.33 -11.96 12.77
CA ALA A 228 19.01 -10.68 12.14
C ALA A 228 18.36 -9.70 13.13
N ASN A 229 18.31 -8.43 12.76
CA ASN A 229 17.51 -7.41 13.44
C ASN A 229 16.06 -7.45 12.98
N ALA A 230 15.12 -6.97 13.81
CA ALA A 230 13.75 -6.72 13.39
C ALA A 230 13.52 -5.21 13.28
N LYS A 231 13.09 -4.72 12.10
CA LYS A 231 12.81 -3.30 11.84
C LYS A 231 11.44 -3.13 11.19
N MET A 232 10.89 -1.93 11.28
CA MET A 232 9.61 -1.60 10.64
C MET A 232 9.82 -1.20 9.18
N LEU A 233 8.99 -1.75 8.29
CA LEU A 233 8.76 -1.28 6.93
C LEU A 233 7.25 -1.15 6.75
N ASN A 234 6.76 0.02 6.35
CA ASN A 234 5.33 0.31 6.38
C ASN A 234 4.75 0.23 4.96
N PRO A 235 3.79 -0.66 4.67
CA PRO A 235 3.18 -0.79 3.34
C PRO A 235 2.19 0.34 3.00
N LEU A 236 1.91 1.26 3.95
CA LEU A 236 1.00 2.40 3.76
C LEU A 236 -0.45 2.00 3.46
N GLU A 237 -0.88 0.86 3.93
CA GLU A 237 -2.29 0.42 3.89
C GLU A 237 -3.14 1.24 4.85
N GLY A 238 -2.55 1.67 5.95
CA GLY A 238 -3.13 2.57 6.92
C GLY A 238 -2.06 3.19 7.80
N LEU A 239 -2.46 4.19 8.58
CA LEU A 239 -1.61 4.79 9.61
C LEU A 239 -2.34 4.78 10.94
N SER A 240 -1.59 4.55 12.02
CA SER A 240 -2.13 4.71 13.36
C SER A 240 -2.55 6.16 13.62
N ASN A 241 -3.53 6.34 14.50
CA ASN A 241 -3.96 7.68 14.94
C ASN A 241 -2.79 8.54 15.46
N LYS A 242 -1.78 7.92 16.05
CA LYS A 242 -0.58 8.61 16.54
C LYS A 242 0.22 9.21 15.38
N LYS A 243 0.45 8.46 14.32
CA LYS A 243 1.18 8.93 13.13
C LYS A 243 0.41 10.00 12.38
N ILE A 244 -0.89 9.82 12.20
CA ILE A 244 -1.76 10.83 11.57
C ILE A 244 -1.68 12.16 12.34
N LYS A 245 -1.78 12.12 13.69
CA LYS A 245 -1.66 13.31 14.54
C LYS A 245 -0.26 13.94 14.51
N ALA A 246 0.77 13.15 14.26
CA ALA A 246 2.14 13.64 14.07
C ALA A 246 2.37 14.29 12.69
N GLY A 247 1.38 14.25 11.80
CA GLY A 247 1.47 14.81 10.45
C GLY A 247 2.19 13.90 9.46
N GLU A 248 2.31 12.61 9.78
CA GLU A 248 2.84 11.63 8.83
C GLU A 248 1.89 11.48 7.64
N ASP A 249 2.48 11.32 6.47
CA ASP A 249 1.79 11.19 5.20
C ASP A 249 2.51 10.19 4.27
N TYR A 250 1.97 9.96 3.08
CA TYR A 250 2.58 9.09 2.08
C TYR A 250 4.06 9.40 1.85
N PHE A 251 4.43 10.66 1.66
CA PHE A 251 5.80 11.05 1.33
C PHE A 251 6.77 10.91 2.50
N SER A 252 6.32 11.22 3.72
CA SER A 252 7.16 11.07 4.92
C SER A 252 7.44 9.60 5.21
N VAL A 253 6.42 8.76 5.12
CA VAL A 253 6.55 7.31 5.37
C VAL A 253 7.38 6.62 4.29
N MET A 254 7.18 6.94 3.01
CA MET A 254 8.02 6.38 1.94
C MET A 254 9.50 6.75 2.12
N LYS A 255 9.82 7.96 2.61
CA LYS A 255 11.21 8.33 2.93
C LYS A 255 11.75 7.55 4.13
N GLN A 256 10.93 7.27 5.14
CA GLN A 256 11.30 6.41 6.27
C GLN A 256 11.55 4.97 5.79
N ASN A 257 10.71 4.45 4.91
CA ASN A 257 10.90 3.14 4.27
C ASN A 257 12.24 3.07 3.52
N LEU A 258 12.55 4.08 2.71
CA LEU A 258 13.84 4.13 2.02
C LEU A 258 15.02 4.13 2.98
N ALA A 259 14.94 4.89 4.07
CA ALA A 259 16.00 4.91 5.08
C ALA A 259 16.19 3.53 5.74
N ALA A 260 15.08 2.84 6.06
CA ALA A 260 15.11 1.49 6.65
C ALA A 260 15.69 0.46 5.66
N ILE A 261 15.29 0.52 4.38
CA ILE A 261 15.83 -0.34 3.32
C ILE A 261 17.34 -0.12 3.14
N LYS A 262 17.77 1.13 3.05
CA LYS A 262 19.20 1.47 2.93
C LYS A 262 20.02 0.91 4.11
N GLU A 263 19.56 1.12 5.33
CA GLU A 263 20.24 0.62 6.51
C GLU A 263 20.35 -0.92 6.45
N ALA A 264 19.26 -1.61 6.13
CA ALA A 264 19.21 -3.07 6.08
C ALA A 264 20.12 -3.68 4.99
N LEU A 265 20.19 -3.05 3.82
CA LEU A 265 20.93 -3.57 2.66
C LEU A 265 22.37 -3.04 2.54
N SER A 266 22.77 -2.12 3.43
CA SER A 266 24.16 -1.63 3.53
C SER A 266 25.00 -2.39 4.54
N GLU A 267 24.38 -3.23 5.38
CA GLU A 267 25.03 -4.11 6.37
C GLU A 267 25.49 -5.43 5.71
#